data_e06913c0312863c23e397563ce3f57cf
#
_entry.id   e06913c0312863c23e397563ce3f57cf
#
_cell.length_a   1.000
_cell.length_b   1.000
_cell.length_c   1.000
_cell.angle_alpha   90.00
_cell.angle_beta   90.00
_cell.angle_gamma   90.00
#
_symmetry.space_group_name_H-M   'P 1'
#
loop_
_entity.id
_entity.type
_entity.pdbx_description
1 polymer ?
#
loop_
_entity_poly.entity_id
_entity_poly.type
_entity_poly.pdbx_seq_one_letter_code
_entity_poly.pdbx_strand_id
1 'polypeptide(L)'
;MGRQCGLMKGKGGSMHLTDVDKGVMGSYAIIGAHLTIANGTALASKYNKTNEVSVCFFGDGTTNIGAFHEALNMAKIWNLPIVFVCENNLYMEYTPIHEVTAVEHPAADRAGAYDLDKILSLIHI
;
A
#
# COMPACT_ATOMS: atom_id res chain seq x y z
N MET A 1 13.57 -16.71 -13.09
CA MET A 1 14.06 -17.77 -14.01
C MET A 1 12.94 -18.40 -14.86
N GLY A 2 11.98 -17.72 -15.38
CA GLY A 2 11.02 -18.12 -16.42
C GLY A 2 10.54 -19.59 -16.50
N ARG A 3 10.51 -20.30 -15.37
CA ARG A 3 10.13 -21.71 -15.33
C ARG A 3 8.64 -21.87 -15.06
N GLN A 4 8.01 -22.86 -15.70
CA GLN A 4 6.59 -23.15 -15.51
C GLN A 4 6.23 -23.56 -14.06
N CYS A 5 7.18 -24.13 -13.31
CA CYS A 5 7.01 -24.44 -11.89
C CYS A 5 7.16 -23.22 -10.97
N GLY A 6 7.50 -22.04 -11.51
CA GLY A 6 7.61 -20.81 -10.76
C GLY A 6 6.24 -20.24 -10.41
N LEU A 7 6.19 -19.35 -9.41
CA LEU A 7 5.00 -18.74 -8.84
C LEU A 7 4.05 -18.14 -9.92
N MET A 8 4.61 -17.49 -10.94
CA MET A 8 3.87 -16.88 -12.05
C MET A 8 3.90 -17.74 -13.33
N LYS A 9 4.16 -19.04 -13.21
CA LYS A 9 4.26 -19.99 -14.34
C LYS A 9 5.24 -19.54 -15.42
N GLY A 10 6.34 -18.89 -15.01
CA GLY A 10 7.37 -18.36 -15.90
C GLY A 10 7.06 -16.99 -16.51
N LYS A 11 5.93 -16.38 -16.20
CA LYS A 11 5.55 -15.04 -16.64
C LYS A 11 5.84 -14.02 -15.54
N GLY A 12 6.13 -12.79 -15.93
CA GLY A 12 6.47 -11.72 -14.99
C GLY A 12 7.87 -11.86 -14.40
N GLY A 13 8.21 -10.93 -13.51
CA GLY A 13 9.50 -10.85 -12.83
C GLY A 13 9.32 -10.60 -11.34
N SER A 14 10.43 -10.33 -10.63
CA SER A 14 10.44 -10.14 -9.17
C SER A 14 9.58 -8.98 -8.67
N MET A 15 9.32 -7.98 -9.49
CA MET A 15 8.46 -6.84 -9.14
C MET A 15 6.95 -7.10 -9.37
N HIS A 16 6.57 -8.26 -9.89
CA HIS A 16 5.17 -8.56 -10.24
C HIS A 16 4.77 -9.93 -9.73
N LEU A 17 5.00 -10.16 -8.43
CA LEU A 17 4.66 -11.42 -7.78
C LEU A 17 3.20 -11.43 -7.35
N THR A 18 2.54 -12.55 -7.56
CA THR A 18 1.17 -12.80 -7.11
C THR A 18 1.03 -14.27 -6.70
N ASP A 19 0.34 -14.53 -5.60
CA ASP A 19 -0.04 -15.86 -5.13
C ASP A 19 -1.36 -15.75 -4.37
N VAL A 20 -2.44 -15.66 -5.13
CA VAL A 20 -3.78 -15.39 -4.59
C VAL A 20 -4.21 -16.47 -3.59
N ASP A 21 -3.81 -17.72 -3.82
CA ASP A 21 -4.15 -18.85 -2.92
C ASP A 21 -3.50 -18.68 -1.52
N LYS A 22 -2.46 -17.86 -1.43
CA LYS A 22 -1.79 -17.50 -0.17
C LYS A 22 -2.10 -16.08 0.31
N GLY A 23 -3.05 -15.42 -0.31
CA GLY A 23 -3.43 -14.06 0.04
C GLY A 23 -2.47 -12.97 -0.48
N VAL A 24 -1.50 -13.31 -1.33
CA VAL A 24 -0.61 -12.33 -1.98
C VAL A 24 -1.27 -11.83 -3.25
N MET A 25 -1.98 -10.72 -3.14
CA MET A 25 -2.77 -10.17 -4.25
C MET A 25 -1.93 -9.59 -5.37
N GLY A 26 -0.72 -9.13 -5.08
CA GLY A 26 0.24 -8.75 -6.09
C GLY A 26 1.23 -7.69 -5.62
N SER A 27 2.26 -7.49 -6.44
CA SER A 27 3.15 -6.34 -6.39
C SER A 27 3.07 -5.58 -7.71
N TYR A 28 3.07 -4.26 -7.63
CA TYR A 28 2.71 -3.39 -8.75
C TYR A 28 3.81 -2.38 -9.03
N ALA A 29 4.18 -2.23 -10.31
CA ALA A 29 5.17 -1.24 -10.73
C ALA A 29 4.58 0.18 -10.82
N ILE A 30 3.27 0.31 -10.95
CA ILE A 30 2.61 1.62 -10.98
C ILE A 30 2.42 2.10 -9.55
N ILE A 31 3.17 3.12 -9.17
CA ILE A 31 3.16 3.68 -7.83
C ILE A 31 1.74 4.17 -7.47
N GLY A 32 1.26 3.71 -6.33
CA GLY A 32 -0.07 4.08 -5.80
C GLY A 32 -1.25 3.25 -6.31
N ALA A 33 -1.14 2.55 -7.43
CA ALA A 33 -2.23 1.70 -7.93
C ALA A 33 -2.62 0.60 -6.93
N HIS A 34 -1.66 0.06 -6.22
CA HIS A 34 -1.87 -0.98 -5.21
C HIS A 34 -2.73 -0.53 -4.02
N LEU A 35 -2.75 0.76 -3.70
CA LEU A 35 -3.60 1.31 -2.63
C LEU A 35 -5.08 1.14 -2.96
N THR A 36 -5.48 1.48 -4.17
CA THR A 36 -6.87 1.35 -4.63
C THR A 36 -7.28 -0.11 -4.82
N ILE A 37 -6.34 -0.96 -5.26
CA ILE A 37 -6.56 -2.40 -5.36
C ILE A 37 -6.74 -3.02 -3.97
N ALA A 38 -5.93 -2.62 -2.99
CA ALA A 38 -6.06 -3.07 -1.60
C ALA A 38 -7.41 -2.64 -0.99
N ASN A 39 -7.92 -1.45 -1.31
CA ASN A 39 -9.29 -1.07 -0.95
C ASN A 39 -10.32 -2.02 -1.55
N GLY A 40 -10.13 -2.45 -2.80
CA GLY A 40 -11.00 -3.41 -3.46
C GLY A 40 -11.01 -4.77 -2.77
N THR A 41 -9.85 -5.29 -2.36
CA THR A 41 -9.76 -6.55 -1.60
C THR A 41 -10.40 -6.43 -0.22
N ALA A 42 -10.18 -5.32 0.49
CA ALA A 42 -10.82 -5.06 1.77
C ALA A 42 -12.34 -4.90 1.64
N LEU A 43 -12.82 -4.28 0.57
CA LEU A 43 -14.24 -4.16 0.28
C LEU A 43 -14.87 -5.54 0.01
N ALA A 44 -14.18 -6.40 -0.73
CA ALA A 44 -14.64 -7.78 -0.97
C ALA A 44 -14.75 -8.57 0.34
N SER A 45 -13.75 -8.47 1.24
CA SER A 45 -13.79 -9.10 2.56
C SER A 45 -14.97 -8.61 3.38
N LYS A 46 -15.19 -7.30 3.41
CA LYS A 46 -16.34 -6.71 4.11
C LYS A 46 -17.67 -7.15 3.52
N TYR A 47 -17.79 -7.13 2.19
CA TYR A 47 -19.03 -7.55 1.50
C TYR A 47 -19.35 -9.01 1.76
N ASN A 48 -18.36 -9.89 1.69
CA ASN A 48 -18.47 -11.31 1.93
C ASN A 48 -18.55 -11.68 3.43
N LYS A 49 -18.39 -10.68 4.32
CA LYS A 49 -18.39 -10.86 5.78
C LYS A 49 -17.33 -11.87 6.25
N THR A 50 -16.16 -11.85 5.63
CA THR A 50 -15.01 -12.61 6.10
C THR A 50 -14.30 -11.82 7.20
N ASN A 51 -13.42 -12.48 7.96
CA ASN A 51 -12.59 -11.84 8.98
C ASN A 51 -11.20 -11.45 8.42
N GLU A 52 -11.07 -11.34 7.11
CA GLU A 52 -9.83 -11.00 6.45
C GLU A 52 -9.56 -9.51 6.52
N VAL A 53 -8.29 -9.16 6.68
CA VAL A 53 -7.79 -7.78 6.66
C VAL A 53 -6.80 -7.65 5.52
N SER A 54 -6.96 -6.63 4.70
CA SER A 54 -5.99 -6.31 3.66
C SER A 54 -4.83 -5.51 4.26
N VAL A 55 -3.60 -5.87 3.92
CA VAL A 55 -2.40 -5.11 4.30
C VAL A 55 -1.74 -4.60 3.03
N CYS A 56 -1.51 -3.30 2.95
CA CYS A 56 -0.94 -2.64 1.79
C CYS A 56 0.36 -1.92 2.17
N PHE A 57 1.48 -2.39 1.63
CA PHE A 57 2.79 -1.76 1.80
C PHE A 57 3.06 -0.76 0.68
N PHE A 58 3.62 0.40 1.01
CA PHE A 58 3.98 1.44 0.04
C PHE A 58 5.11 2.32 0.56
N GLY A 59 5.85 2.95 -0.35
CA GLY A 59 6.91 3.89 0.01
C GLY A 59 6.39 5.30 0.32
N ASP A 60 7.17 6.08 1.03
CA ASP A 60 6.87 7.45 1.43
C ASP A 60 6.56 8.38 0.24
N GLY A 61 7.28 8.23 -0.89
CA GLY A 61 7.00 8.98 -2.12
C GLY A 61 5.60 8.77 -2.69
N THR A 62 4.97 7.62 -2.42
CA THR A 62 3.59 7.31 -2.84
C THR A 62 2.58 8.31 -2.26
N THR A 63 2.89 8.92 -1.13
CA THR A 63 1.98 9.86 -0.46
C THR A 63 1.74 11.16 -1.22
N ASN A 64 2.54 11.44 -2.26
CA ASN A 64 2.44 12.66 -3.05
C ASN A 64 1.51 12.55 -4.26
N ILE A 65 0.93 11.38 -4.51
CA ILE A 65 0.01 11.18 -5.64
C ILE A 65 -1.45 11.22 -5.21
N GLY A 66 -2.34 11.59 -6.14
CA GLY A 66 -3.78 11.69 -5.88
C GLY A 66 -4.39 10.38 -5.38
N ALA A 67 -4.00 9.24 -5.98
CA ALA A 67 -4.50 7.93 -5.60
C ALA A 67 -4.29 7.57 -4.12
N PHE A 68 -3.22 8.05 -3.48
CA PHE A 68 -3.02 7.90 -2.04
C PHE A 68 -4.15 8.56 -1.25
N HIS A 69 -4.44 9.82 -1.56
CA HIS A 69 -5.48 10.60 -0.87
C HIS A 69 -6.87 10.02 -1.09
N GLU A 70 -7.16 9.62 -2.32
CA GLU A 70 -8.44 9.00 -2.69
C GLU A 70 -8.61 7.65 -1.97
N ALA A 71 -7.57 6.82 -1.92
CA ALA A 71 -7.63 5.51 -1.27
C ALA A 71 -7.87 5.62 0.24
N LEU A 72 -7.17 6.52 0.93
CA LEU A 72 -7.36 6.72 2.37
C LEU A 72 -8.78 7.24 2.67
N ASN A 73 -9.24 8.22 1.91
CA ASN A 73 -10.61 8.75 2.03
C ASN A 73 -11.66 7.65 1.85
N MET A 74 -11.54 6.84 0.79
CA MET A 74 -12.49 5.76 0.53
C MET A 74 -12.43 4.67 1.60
N ALA A 75 -11.24 4.31 2.07
CA ALA A 75 -11.06 3.33 3.14
C ALA A 75 -11.80 3.75 4.41
N LYS A 76 -11.72 5.04 4.77
CA LYS A 76 -12.43 5.58 5.93
C LYS A 76 -13.95 5.62 5.73
N ILE A 77 -14.42 6.20 4.61
CA ILE A 77 -15.86 6.33 4.32
C ILE A 77 -16.55 4.96 4.34
N TRP A 78 -15.91 3.96 3.76
CA TRP A 78 -16.45 2.61 3.69
C TRP A 78 -16.10 1.77 4.92
N ASN A 79 -15.34 2.28 5.88
CA ASN A 79 -14.88 1.56 7.05
C ASN A 79 -14.32 0.18 6.67
N LEU A 80 -13.30 0.20 5.81
CA LEU A 80 -12.71 -1.01 5.25
C LEU A 80 -11.76 -1.69 6.24
N PRO A 81 -11.72 -3.03 6.29
CA PRO A 81 -10.73 -3.77 7.07
C PRO A 81 -9.37 -3.75 6.35
N ILE A 82 -8.65 -2.64 6.46
CA ILE A 82 -7.38 -2.42 5.77
C ILE A 82 -6.35 -1.77 6.70
N VAL A 83 -5.10 -2.19 6.55
CA VAL A 83 -3.93 -1.57 7.18
C VAL A 83 -3.01 -1.06 6.08
N PHE A 84 -2.69 0.21 6.11
CA PHE A 84 -1.73 0.87 5.25
C PHE A 84 -0.37 0.94 5.95
N VAL A 85 0.67 0.35 5.37
CA VAL A 85 2.03 0.31 5.93
C VAL A 85 2.95 1.14 5.04
N CYS A 86 3.37 2.30 5.53
CA CYS A 86 4.32 3.15 4.83
C CYS A 86 5.75 2.80 5.24
N GLU A 87 6.55 2.40 4.28
CA GLU A 87 8.00 2.26 4.45
C GLU A 87 8.66 3.60 4.13
N ASN A 88 8.97 4.38 5.19
CA ASN A 88 9.59 5.69 5.04
C ASN A 88 11.10 5.58 5.08
N ASN A 89 11.72 5.47 3.92
CA ASN A 89 13.17 5.43 3.76
C ASN A 89 13.79 6.82 3.53
N LEU A 90 12.98 7.89 3.57
CA LEU A 90 13.35 9.28 3.37
C LEU A 90 13.74 9.64 1.92
N TYR A 91 13.50 8.75 0.97
CA TYR A 91 13.80 8.97 -0.44
C TYR A 91 12.65 8.55 -1.34
N MET A 92 12.25 9.44 -2.23
CA MET A 92 11.39 9.14 -3.36
C MET A 92 12.29 8.82 -4.56
N GLU A 93 12.60 7.54 -4.76
CA GLU A 93 13.60 7.03 -5.70
C GLU A 93 14.98 7.64 -5.43
N TYR A 94 15.38 8.69 -6.13
CA TYR A 94 16.67 9.36 -5.97
C TYR A 94 16.58 10.73 -5.27
N THR A 95 15.34 11.20 -5.01
CA THR A 95 15.10 12.53 -4.44
C THR A 95 14.85 12.43 -2.94
N PRO A 96 15.58 13.17 -2.09
CA PRO A 96 15.27 13.25 -0.67
C PRO A 96 13.81 13.70 -0.44
N ILE A 97 13.09 13.00 0.41
CA ILE A 97 11.65 13.23 0.60
C ILE A 97 11.31 14.64 1.05
N HIS A 98 12.17 15.27 1.84
CA HIS A 98 11.96 16.63 2.35
C HIS A 98 12.03 17.73 1.28
N GLU A 99 12.60 17.44 0.10
CA GLU A 99 12.61 18.36 -1.02
C GLU A 99 11.28 18.40 -1.78
N VAL A 100 10.46 17.36 -1.65
CA VAL A 100 9.24 17.16 -2.44
C VAL A 100 8.00 16.91 -1.61
N THR A 101 8.12 16.86 -0.28
CA THR A 101 7.03 16.59 0.64
C THR A 101 7.02 17.59 1.78
N ALA A 102 5.89 18.27 1.98
CA ALA A 102 5.77 19.37 2.92
C ALA A 102 5.67 18.95 4.40
N VAL A 103 5.42 17.67 4.68
CA VAL A 103 5.21 17.15 6.04
C VAL A 103 6.33 16.19 6.44
N GLU A 104 6.64 16.13 7.72
CA GLU A 104 7.77 15.37 8.24
C GLU A 104 7.54 13.85 8.17
N HIS A 105 6.32 13.41 8.50
CA HIS A 105 5.92 12.00 8.46
C HIS A 105 4.85 11.79 7.40
N PRO A 106 5.21 11.60 6.13
CA PRO A 106 4.31 11.76 4.98
C PRO A 106 2.98 11.03 5.09
N ALA A 107 3.00 9.75 5.50
CA ALA A 107 1.76 8.97 5.64
C ALA A 107 1.04 9.28 6.97
N ALA A 108 1.78 9.28 8.08
CA ALA A 108 1.19 9.44 9.41
C ALA A 108 0.57 10.83 9.62
N ASP A 109 1.21 11.89 9.12
CA ASP A 109 0.67 13.26 9.24
C ASP A 109 -0.58 13.45 8.38
N ARG A 110 -0.58 12.84 7.19
CA ARG A 110 -1.75 12.91 6.28
C ARG A 110 -2.91 12.02 6.70
N ALA A 111 -2.64 10.90 7.41
CA ALA A 111 -3.69 10.01 7.90
C ALA A 111 -4.70 10.74 8.80
N GLY A 112 -4.23 11.70 9.59
CA GLY A 112 -5.07 12.52 10.46
C GLY A 112 -6.10 13.37 9.69
N ALA A 113 -5.83 13.75 8.45
CA ALA A 113 -6.78 14.50 7.61
C ALA A 113 -8.01 13.64 7.21
N TYR A 114 -7.90 12.33 7.30
CA TYR A 114 -8.97 11.36 6.97
C TYR A 114 -9.53 10.67 8.23
N ASP A 115 -9.17 11.15 9.43
CA ASP A 115 -9.59 10.54 10.69
C ASP A 115 -9.25 9.04 10.76
N LEU A 116 -8.08 8.68 10.26
CA LEU A 116 -7.52 7.33 10.35
C LEU A 116 -6.58 7.25 11.55
N ASP A 117 -6.65 6.13 12.26
CA ASP A 117 -5.70 5.81 13.31
C ASP A 117 -4.28 5.70 12.73
N LYS A 118 -3.30 6.19 13.48
CA LYS A 118 -1.90 6.16 13.06
C LYS A 118 -1.00 5.62 14.14
N ILE A 119 -0.04 4.82 13.72
CA ILE A 119 1.06 4.32 14.54
C ILE A 119 2.37 4.71 13.84
N LEU A 120 3.24 5.40 14.57
CA LEU A 120 4.58 5.71 14.10
C LEU A 120 5.56 4.76 14.81
N SER A 121 6.27 3.96 14.03
CA SER A 121 7.33 3.09 14.53
C SER A 121 8.67 3.58 14.00
N LEU A 122 9.58 3.90 14.91
CA LEU A 122 10.94 4.28 14.58
C LEU A 122 11.83 3.07 14.79
N ILE A 123 12.37 2.52 13.71
CA ILE A 123 13.36 1.46 13.75
C ILE A 123 14.72 2.11 13.56
N HIS A 124 15.54 2.09 14.60
CA HIS A 124 16.93 2.45 14.47
C HIS A 124 17.70 1.22 13.99
N ILE A 125 18.16 1.26 12.75
CA ILE A 125 19.04 0.26 12.16
C ILE A 125 20.48 0.74 12.36
#